data_fba014ba1996b790a6c718bae0977b85
#
_entry.id   fba014ba1996b790a6c718bae0977b85
#
_cell.length_a   1.000
_cell.length_b   1.000
_cell.length_c   1.000
_cell.angle_alpha   90.00
_cell.angle_beta   90.00
_cell.angle_gamma   90.00
#
_symmetry.space_group_name_H-M   'P 1'
#
loop_
_entity.id
_entity.type
_entity.pdbx_description
1 polymer ?
#
loop_
_entity_poly.entity_id
_entity_poly.type
_entity_poly.pdbx_seq_one_letter_code
_entity_poly.pdbx_strand_id
1 'polypeptide(L)'
;DLHPRVRRQRQMCIRDSASISGAEVGCQGEVGVACSMAAGALAAVLGANPRQVENAAEIGMEHCLGLTCDPVAGQVQIPCIERNAVAAVKAVNAARLALAGDGSHFVSLDAVMQTMFETGKDMQSKYRETSRGGLAVNIVEC
;
A
#
# COMPACT_ATOMS: atom_id res chain seq x y z
N ASP A 1 -5.87 -22.32 10.44
CA ASP A 1 -6.85 -21.70 9.53
C ASP A 1 -7.27 -20.34 10.06
N LEU A 2 -6.72 -19.29 9.47
CA LEU A 2 -7.21 -17.94 9.72
C LEU A 2 -8.65 -17.84 9.18
N HIS A 3 -9.60 -17.83 10.12
CA HIS A 3 -11.01 -17.76 9.81
C HIS A 3 -11.29 -16.64 8.79
N PRO A 4 -12.10 -16.86 7.72
CA PRO A 4 -12.42 -15.84 6.70
C PRO A 4 -12.93 -14.52 7.27
N ARG A 5 -13.50 -14.51 8.47
CA ARG A 5 -13.93 -13.31 9.20
C ARG A 5 -12.77 -12.41 9.61
N VAL A 6 -11.62 -12.96 10.01
CA VAL A 6 -10.44 -12.17 10.40
C VAL A 6 -9.82 -11.46 9.19
N ARG A 7 -9.82 -12.12 8.02
CA ARG A 7 -9.37 -11.49 6.76
C ARG A 7 -10.27 -10.34 6.36
N ARG A 8 -11.59 -10.49 6.44
CA ARG A 8 -12.56 -9.42 6.15
C ARG A 8 -12.47 -8.27 7.15
N GLN A 9 -12.30 -8.56 8.44
CA GLN A 9 -12.22 -7.55 9.48
C GLN A 9 -10.98 -6.67 9.32
N ARG A 10 -9.82 -7.22 8.96
CA ARG A 10 -8.59 -6.43 8.71
C ARG A 10 -8.68 -5.60 7.44
N GLN A 11 -9.29 -6.11 6.38
CA GLN A 11 -9.60 -5.31 5.18
C GLN A 11 -10.55 -4.16 5.48
N MET A 12 -11.55 -4.37 6.33
CA MET A 12 -12.44 -3.31 6.80
C MET A 12 -11.71 -2.28 7.66
N CYS A 13 -10.82 -2.70 8.55
CA CYS A 13 -10.03 -1.78 9.37
C CYS A 13 -9.16 -0.84 8.52
N ILE A 14 -8.50 -1.33 7.49
CA ILE A 14 -7.72 -0.48 6.57
C ILE A 14 -8.63 0.51 5.86
N ARG A 15 -9.79 0.06 5.37
CA ARG A 15 -10.77 0.91 4.68
C ARG A 15 -11.40 1.95 5.61
N ASP A 16 -11.71 1.57 6.84
CA ASP A 16 -12.43 2.42 7.80
C ASP A 16 -11.48 3.37 8.54
N SER A 17 -10.20 3.00 8.68
CA SER A 17 -9.18 3.77 9.40
C SER A 17 -8.26 4.58 8.49
N ALA A 18 -8.18 4.23 7.21
CA ALA A 18 -7.38 4.92 6.21
C ALA A 18 -8.01 4.72 4.84
N SER A 19 -7.97 5.74 3.99
CA SER A 19 -8.56 5.65 2.65
C SER A 19 -7.79 4.69 1.74
N ILE A 20 -8.52 4.00 0.86
CA ILE A 20 -7.96 3.19 -0.23
C ILE A 20 -7.96 3.94 -1.56
N SER A 21 -8.25 5.24 -1.53
CA SER A 21 -8.40 6.07 -2.72
C SER A 21 -7.15 6.91 -2.99
N GLY A 22 -6.58 6.79 -4.19
CA GLY A 22 -5.50 7.66 -4.67
C GLY A 22 -5.90 9.14 -4.70
N ALA A 23 -7.18 9.43 -4.94
CA ALA A 23 -7.73 10.78 -4.94
C ALA A 23 -7.76 11.42 -3.54
N GLU A 24 -7.87 10.62 -2.50
CA GLU A 24 -7.92 11.12 -1.12
C GLU A 24 -6.56 11.18 -0.45
N VAL A 25 -5.73 10.16 -0.65
CA VAL A 25 -4.46 10.00 0.09
C VAL A 25 -3.26 9.68 -0.79
N GLY A 26 -3.36 9.86 -2.11
CA GLY A 26 -2.31 9.50 -3.04
C GLY A 26 -2.20 8.00 -3.30
N CYS A 27 -1.21 7.60 -4.08
CA CYS A 27 -0.98 6.19 -4.41
C CYS A 27 -0.59 5.32 -3.20
N GLN A 28 -0.23 5.91 -2.06
CA GLN A 28 -0.04 5.15 -0.83
C GLN A 28 -1.32 4.40 -0.42
N GLY A 29 -2.50 5.01 -0.61
CA GLY A 29 -3.79 4.39 -0.32
C GLY A 29 -4.17 3.32 -1.35
N GLU A 30 -3.96 3.56 -2.63
CA GLU A 30 -4.31 2.60 -3.69
C GLU A 30 -3.28 1.48 -3.82
N VAL A 31 -2.08 1.84 -4.25
CA VAL A 31 -1.00 0.88 -4.52
C VAL A 31 -0.45 0.27 -3.22
N GLY A 32 -0.34 1.08 -2.16
CA GLY A 32 0.15 0.61 -0.86
C GLY A 32 -0.79 -0.39 -0.20
N VAL A 33 -2.09 -0.12 -0.21
CA VAL A 33 -3.09 -1.06 0.33
C VAL A 33 -3.16 -2.33 -0.50
N ALA A 34 -3.14 -2.23 -1.83
CA ALA A 34 -3.11 -3.40 -2.71
C ALA A 34 -1.86 -4.26 -2.46
N CYS A 35 -0.69 -3.64 -2.32
CA CYS A 35 0.57 -4.32 -1.99
C CYS A 35 0.49 -5.05 -0.64
N SER A 36 -0.01 -4.37 0.40
CA SER A 36 -0.23 -4.93 1.74
C SER A 36 -1.14 -6.17 1.71
N MET A 37 -2.27 -6.05 1.02
CA MET A 37 -3.23 -7.14 0.87
C MET A 37 -2.62 -8.35 0.15
N ALA A 38 -1.91 -8.10 -0.94
CA ALA A 38 -1.25 -9.13 -1.74
C ALA A 38 -0.14 -9.83 -0.94
N ALA A 39 0.68 -9.07 -0.21
CA ALA A 39 1.75 -9.62 0.62
C ALA A 39 1.20 -10.52 1.74
N GLY A 40 0.19 -10.05 2.48
CA GLY A 40 -0.45 -10.85 3.52
C GLY A 40 -1.14 -12.10 2.97
N ALA A 41 -1.83 -11.99 1.83
CA ALA A 41 -2.48 -13.11 1.19
C ALA A 41 -1.46 -14.17 0.73
N LEU A 42 -0.37 -13.73 0.09
CA LEU A 42 0.70 -14.63 -0.36
C LEU A 42 1.38 -15.33 0.80
N ALA A 43 1.73 -14.59 1.87
CA ALA A 43 2.29 -15.18 3.08
C ALA A 43 1.37 -16.26 3.68
N ALA A 44 0.06 -15.99 3.74
CA ALA A 44 -0.92 -16.94 4.24
C ALA A 44 -1.00 -18.22 3.38
N VAL A 45 -0.96 -18.09 2.05
CA VAL A 45 -0.96 -19.23 1.11
C VAL A 45 0.31 -20.07 1.26
N LEU A 46 1.44 -19.42 1.55
CA LEU A 46 2.74 -20.09 1.79
C LEU A 46 2.88 -20.70 3.19
N GLY A 47 1.84 -20.67 4.01
CA GLY A 47 1.79 -21.32 5.32
C GLY A 47 2.29 -20.45 6.48
N ALA A 48 2.37 -19.14 6.31
CA ALA A 48 2.76 -18.22 7.38
C ALA A 48 1.79 -18.29 8.58
N ASN A 49 2.32 -18.14 9.79
CA ASN A 49 1.52 -17.92 10.97
C ASN A 49 0.85 -16.53 10.96
N PRO A 50 -0.15 -16.26 11.84
CA PRO A 50 -0.85 -14.99 11.84
C PRO A 50 0.03 -13.74 12.00
N ARG A 51 1.10 -13.82 12.80
CA ARG A 51 2.04 -12.72 13.00
C ARG A 51 2.88 -12.46 11.75
N GLN A 52 3.32 -13.51 11.07
CA GLN A 52 4.04 -13.38 9.81
C GLN A 52 3.14 -12.79 8.70
N VAL A 53 1.85 -13.16 8.67
CA VAL A 53 0.88 -12.56 7.75
C VAL A 53 0.72 -11.06 7.99
N GLU A 54 0.63 -10.66 9.25
CA GLU A 54 0.55 -9.25 9.64
C GLU A 54 1.83 -8.49 9.29
N ASN A 55 2.98 -9.07 9.57
CA ASN A 55 4.27 -8.50 9.22
C ASN A 55 4.44 -8.36 7.69
N ALA A 56 4.03 -9.35 6.91
CA ALA A 56 4.04 -9.24 5.44
C ALA A 56 3.17 -8.07 4.94
N ALA A 57 1.99 -7.92 5.50
CA ALA A 57 1.08 -6.84 5.15
C ALA A 57 1.64 -5.46 5.57
N GLU A 58 2.25 -5.39 6.73
CA GLU A 58 2.93 -4.20 7.25
C GLU A 58 4.06 -3.77 6.32
N ILE A 59 5.03 -4.66 6.02
CA ILE A 59 6.16 -4.40 5.12
C ILE A 59 5.66 -3.91 3.75
N GLY A 60 4.61 -4.53 3.21
CA GLY A 60 4.04 -4.15 1.93
C GLY A 60 3.50 -2.71 1.90
N MET A 61 2.86 -2.27 2.97
CA MET A 61 2.28 -0.93 3.10
C MET A 61 3.34 0.12 3.46
N GLU A 62 4.22 -0.17 4.42
CA GLU A 62 5.27 0.73 4.90
C GLU A 62 6.09 1.31 3.74
N HIS A 63 6.48 0.46 2.79
CA HIS A 63 7.28 0.85 1.63
C HIS A 63 6.54 1.68 0.57
N CYS A 64 5.27 1.97 0.81
CA CYS A 64 4.44 2.82 -0.05
C CYS A 64 4.00 4.12 0.65
N LEU A 65 4.39 4.33 1.92
CA LEU A 65 4.05 5.56 2.64
C LEU A 65 4.58 6.80 1.92
N GLY A 66 3.76 7.84 1.86
CA GLY A 66 4.09 9.10 1.19
C GLY A 66 4.02 9.07 -0.34
N LEU A 67 3.66 7.95 -0.95
CA LEU A 67 3.57 7.85 -2.41
C LEU A 67 2.44 8.72 -2.95
N THR A 68 2.83 9.74 -3.74
CA THR A 68 1.90 10.68 -4.37
C THR A 68 1.18 10.05 -5.56
N CYS A 69 0.07 10.65 -5.99
CA CYS A 69 -0.65 10.27 -7.20
C CYS A 69 -0.54 11.39 -8.24
N ASP A 70 0.17 11.12 -9.31
CA ASP A 70 0.53 12.11 -10.33
C ASP A 70 0.42 11.54 -11.77
N PRO A 71 -0.78 11.09 -12.19
CA PRO A 71 -0.98 10.50 -13.50
C PRO A 71 -0.69 11.53 -14.60
N VAL A 72 0.23 11.17 -15.53
CA VAL A 72 0.63 12.03 -16.64
C VAL A 72 -0.55 12.22 -17.60
N ALA A 73 -0.77 13.45 -18.04
CA ALA A 73 -1.90 13.85 -18.90
C ALA A 73 -3.28 13.45 -18.32
N GLY A 74 -3.39 13.23 -17.02
CA GLY A 74 -4.62 12.77 -16.38
C GLY A 74 -4.99 11.32 -16.69
N GLN A 75 -4.12 10.58 -17.33
CA GLN A 75 -4.37 9.18 -17.70
C GLN A 75 -3.73 8.24 -16.68
N VAL A 76 -4.51 7.26 -16.21
CA VAL A 76 -4.05 6.23 -15.27
C VAL A 76 -3.24 5.16 -16.03
N GLN A 77 -2.16 5.58 -16.67
CA GLN A 77 -1.22 4.74 -17.42
C GLN A 77 0.21 4.92 -16.91
N ILE A 78 0.78 6.10 -17.04
CA ILE A 78 2.10 6.42 -16.54
C ILE A 78 1.96 7.46 -15.41
N PRO A 79 2.54 7.19 -14.23
CA PRO A 79 3.36 6.03 -13.81
C PRO A 79 2.53 4.88 -13.21
N CYS A 80 1.21 4.88 -13.29
CA CYS A 80 0.31 3.98 -12.56
C CYS A 80 0.58 2.49 -12.86
N ILE A 81 0.72 2.13 -14.15
CA ILE A 81 0.99 0.74 -14.56
C ILE A 81 2.32 0.27 -13.95
N GLU A 82 3.36 1.09 -14.03
CA GLU A 82 4.68 0.77 -13.51
C GLU A 82 4.67 0.64 -11.99
N ARG A 83 4.00 1.54 -11.28
CA ARG A 83 3.84 1.48 -9.81
C ARG A 83 3.15 0.19 -9.38
N ASN A 84 2.10 -0.22 -10.08
CA ASN A 84 1.41 -1.48 -9.79
C ASN A 84 2.30 -2.69 -10.07
N ALA A 85 3.04 -2.71 -11.16
CA ALA A 85 3.97 -3.79 -11.48
C ALA A 85 5.09 -3.92 -10.42
N VAL A 86 5.68 -2.79 -10.00
CA VAL A 86 6.68 -2.76 -8.93
C VAL A 86 6.08 -3.20 -7.59
N ALA A 87 4.85 -2.77 -7.28
CA ALA A 87 4.18 -3.16 -6.04
C ALA A 87 3.87 -4.66 -5.99
N ALA A 88 3.59 -5.30 -7.12
CA ALA A 88 3.42 -6.76 -7.18
C ALA A 88 4.72 -7.49 -6.78
N VAL A 89 5.88 -7.02 -7.26
CA VAL A 89 7.19 -7.57 -6.85
C VAL A 89 7.47 -7.27 -5.37
N LYS A 90 7.15 -6.08 -4.88
CA LYS A 90 7.26 -5.72 -3.46
C LYS A 90 6.44 -6.67 -2.58
N ALA A 91 5.22 -7.00 -2.98
CA ALA A 91 4.36 -7.90 -2.22
C ALA A 91 4.97 -9.30 -2.09
N VAL A 92 5.56 -9.82 -3.15
CA VAL A 92 6.30 -11.10 -3.11
C VAL A 92 7.49 -11.01 -2.17
N ASN A 93 8.26 -9.94 -2.24
CA ASN A 93 9.41 -9.76 -1.37
C ASN A 93 9.01 -9.59 0.11
N ALA A 94 7.96 -8.81 0.39
CA ALA A 94 7.43 -8.62 1.74
C ALA A 94 6.97 -9.95 2.36
N ALA A 95 6.26 -10.79 1.60
CA ALA A 95 5.87 -12.11 2.06
C ALA A 95 7.08 -13.00 2.38
N ARG A 96 8.12 -12.97 1.55
CA ARG A 96 9.36 -13.73 1.77
C ARG A 96 10.13 -13.26 2.99
N LEU A 97 10.23 -11.94 3.20
CA LEU A 97 10.88 -11.36 4.37
C LEU A 97 10.16 -11.78 5.65
N ALA A 98 8.85 -11.68 5.69
CA ALA A 98 8.05 -12.08 6.84
C ALA A 98 8.16 -13.58 7.15
N LEU A 99 8.19 -14.43 6.11
CA LEU A 99 8.37 -15.87 6.26
C LEU A 99 9.77 -16.28 6.74
N ALA A 100 10.79 -15.47 6.46
CA ALA A 100 12.15 -15.72 6.95
C ALA A 100 12.31 -15.41 8.45
N GLY A 101 11.40 -14.62 9.03
CA GLY A 101 11.36 -14.30 10.46
C GLY A 101 10.39 -15.19 11.23
N ASP A 102 10.30 -14.97 12.53
CA ASP A 102 9.38 -15.66 13.46
C ASP A 102 8.01 -14.95 13.60
N GLY A 103 7.84 -13.82 12.91
CA GLY A 103 6.66 -12.95 12.99
C GLY A 103 6.77 -11.87 14.06
N SER A 104 7.88 -11.78 14.80
CA SER A 104 8.15 -10.62 15.64
C SER A 104 8.68 -9.48 14.77
N HIS A 105 8.08 -8.29 14.91
CA HIS A 105 8.48 -7.09 14.17
C HIS A 105 8.21 -5.85 15.01
N PHE A 106 9.02 -4.81 14.80
CA PHE A 106 8.99 -3.61 15.61
C PHE A 106 7.84 -2.68 15.21
N VAL A 107 7.60 -2.52 13.93
CA VAL A 107 6.53 -1.67 13.41
C VAL A 107 5.25 -2.50 13.25
N SER A 108 4.15 -2.07 13.87
CA SER A 108 2.86 -2.73 13.71
C SER A 108 2.13 -2.27 12.45
N LEU A 109 1.30 -3.13 11.89
CA LEU A 109 0.42 -2.76 10.78
C LEU A 109 -0.51 -1.59 11.14
N ASP A 110 -0.99 -1.54 12.38
CA ASP A 110 -1.83 -0.43 12.88
C ASP A 110 -1.08 0.90 12.86
N ALA A 111 0.21 0.91 13.25
CA ALA A 111 1.05 2.10 13.21
C ALA A 111 1.26 2.60 11.77
N VAL A 112 1.46 1.68 10.83
CA VAL A 112 1.59 2.03 9.40
C VAL A 112 0.29 2.59 8.83
N MET A 113 -0.86 1.98 9.18
CA MET A 113 -2.18 2.49 8.77
C MET A 113 -2.44 3.90 9.31
N GLN A 114 -2.13 4.14 10.59
CA GLN A 114 -2.26 5.46 11.20
C GLN A 114 -1.34 6.48 10.51
N THR A 115 -0.08 6.11 10.25
CA THR A 115 0.87 6.96 9.53
C THR A 115 0.38 7.30 8.12
N MET A 116 -0.15 6.32 7.40
CA MET A 116 -0.72 6.54 6.07
C MET A 116 -1.89 7.55 6.12
N PHE A 117 -2.76 7.43 7.11
CA PHE A 117 -3.88 8.33 7.30
C PHE A 117 -3.43 9.77 7.59
N GLU A 118 -2.47 9.94 8.50
CA GLU A 118 -1.91 11.25 8.84
C GLU A 118 -1.17 11.88 7.66
N THR A 119 -0.29 11.13 7.02
CA THR A 119 0.40 11.57 5.80
C THR A 119 -0.59 11.95 4.69
N GLY A 120 -1.68 11.19 4.55
CA GLY A 120 -2.75 11.49 3.60
C GLY A 120 -3.44 12.82 3.89
N LYS A 121 -3.68 13.15 5.16
CA LYS A 121 -4.24 14.45 5.56
C LYS A 121 -3.29 15.60 5.21
N ASP A 122 -2.02 15.45 5.49
CA ASP A 122 -0.98 16.46 5.27
C ASP A 122 -0.63 16.62 3.78
N MET A 123 -0.94 15.62 2.96
CA MET A 123 -0.67 15.65 1.53
C MET A 123 -1.44 16.78 0.85
N GLN A 124 -0.73 17.71 0.22
CA GLN A 124 -1.35 18.78 -0.55
C GLN A 124 -2.17 18.22 -1.72
N SER A 125 -3.28 18.88 -2.04
CA SER A 125 -4.22 18.43 -3.09
C SER A 125 -3.56 18.19 -4.45
N LYS A 126 -2.51 18.96 -4.79
CA LYS A 126 -1.76 18.79 -6.04
C LYS A 126 -1.02 17.46 -6.18
N TYR A 127 -0.79 16.75 -5.07
CA TYR A 127 -0.13 15.44 -5.01
C TYR A 127 -1.12 14.27 -4.88
N ARG A 128 -2.40 14.58 -4.86
CA ARG A 128 -3.49 13.62 -4.99
C ARG A 128 -3.88 13.52 -6.45
N GLU A 129 -4.69 12.59 -6.87
CA GLU A 129 -5.05 12.29 -8.27
C GLU A 129 -5.66 13.49 -9.06
N THR A 130 -4.93 14.60 -9.09
CA THR A 130 -5.37 15.85 -9.74
C THR A 130 -4.55 16.19 -10.98
N SER A 131 -3.44 15.50 -11.22
CA SER A 131 -2.46 15.83 -12.30
C SER A 131 -1.93 17.28 -12.27
N ARG A 132 -1.97 17.91 -11.07
CA ARG A 132 -1.52 19.32 -10.89
C ARG A 132 -0.16 19.42 -10.20
N GLY A 133 0.54 18.31 -10.01
CA GLY A 133 1.85 18.25 -9.38
C GLY A 133 2.62 17.00 -9.74
N GLY A 134 3.82 16.84 -9.20
CA GLY A 134 4.66 15.68 -9.43
C GLY A 134 5.05 15.47 -10.88
N LEU A 135 5.06 14.23 -11.34
CA LEU A 135 5.41 13.87 -12.72
C LEU A 135 4.47 14.50 -13.75
N ALA A 136 3.19 14.66 -13.40
CA ALA A 136 2.18 15.19 -14.32
C ALA A 136 2.49 16.61 -14.86
N VAL A 137 3.27 17.40 -14.11
CA VAL A 137 3.63 18.77 -14.51
C VAL A 137 5.10 18.92 -14.93
N ASN A 138 5.92 17.90 -14.69
CA ASN A 138 7.36 17.93 -14.99
C ASN A 138 7.73 17.16 -16.26
N ILE A 139 6.78 16.40 -16.81
CA ILE A 139 6.97 15.75 -18.11
C ILE A 139 6.44 16.69 -19.18
N VAL A 140 7.38 17.18 -20.01
CA VAL A 140 7.05 17.97 -21.19
C VAL A 140 6.73 16.99 -22.31
N GLU A 141 5.48 16.99 -22.77
CA GLU A 141 5.13 16.26 -24.00
C GLU A 141 5.83 16.98 -25.18
N CYS A 142 6.75 16.27 -25.85
CA CYS A 142 7.36 16.74 -27.10
C CYS A 142 6.46 16.41 -28.28
#